data_cb06b7050940979aff8c574dfddf99c9
#
_entry.id   cb06b7050940979aff8c574dfddf99c9
#
_cell.length_a   1.000
_cell.length_b   1.000
_cell.length_c   1.000
_cell.angle_alpha   90.00
_cell.angle_beta   90.00
_cell.angle_gamma   90.00
#
_symmetry.space_group_name_H-M   'P 1'
#
loop_
_entity.id
_entity.type
_entity.pdbx_description
1 polymer ?
#
loop_
_entity_poly.entity_id
_entity_poly.type
_entity_poly.pdbx_seq_one_letter_code
_entity_poly.pdbx_strand_id
1 'polypeptide(L)'
;HGLHVPEEYDGHPKDVIAPGETFTYEFIIMNRAGTYWYHPHPHGKTARQVFTGLAGFFIANDAEEQALNLPSGDRELLLVIQDKRIENGQLNYSPSMNEIMTGYTGEYVLVNGLYAPFHNISTQYYRMRILNGSTARVYNITLSDNLGFEVIGSDGGLLAQPFSVNSLLL
;
A
#
# COMPACT_ATOMS: atom_id res chain seq x y z
N HIS A 1 -8.87 -3.79 1.62
CA HIS A 1 -8.91 -2.87 2.75
C HIS A 1 -9.70 -1.61 2.37
N GLY A 2 -10.75 -1.29 3.15
CA GLY A 2 -11.61 -0.13 2.92
C GLY A 2 -12.70 -0.28 1.83
N LEU A 3 -12.77 -1.39 1.13
CA LEU A 3 -13.81 -1.66 0.16
C LEU A 3 -15.10 -2.18 0.83
N HIS A 4 -16.25 -1.85 0.26
CA HIS A 4 -17.52 -2.49 0.57
C HIS A 4 -17.64 -3.74 -0.28
N VAL A 5 -17.44 -4.91 0.34
CA VAL A 5 -17.52 -6.21 -0.33
C VAL A 5 -18.53 -7.11 0.38
N PRO A 6 -19.21 -8.02 -0.34
CA PRO A 6 -20.00 -9.08 0.28
C PRO A 6 -19.15 -9.97 1.17
N GLU A 7 -19.76 -10.57 2.19
CA GLU A 7 -19.06 -11.38 3.20
C GLU A 7 -18.22 -12.51 2.59
N GLU A 8 -18.71 -13.15 1.55
CA GLU A 8 -18.03 -14.24 0.86
C GLU A 8 -16.74 -13.82 0.13
N TYR A 9 -16.55 -12.50 -0.10
CA TYR A 9 -15.36 -11.92 -0.76
C TYR A 9 -14.48 -11.12 0.18
N ASP A 10 -14.84 -10.99 1.46
CA ASP A 10 -14.09 -10.18 2.42
C ASP A 10 -12.81 -10.88 2.92
N GLY A 11 -12.67 -12.17 2.70
CA GLY A 11 -11.47 -12.91 3.08
C GLY A 11 -11.43 -13.27 4.57
N HIS A 12 -12.47 -13.95 5.06
CA HIS A 12 -12.52 -14.41 6.43
C HIS A 12 -11.28 -15.29 6.76
N PRO A 13 -10.62 -15.14 7.93
CA PRO A 13 -9.34 -15.80 8.26
C PRO A 13 -9.34 -17.34 8.20
N LYS A 14 -10.51 -17.98 8.23
CA LYS A 14 -10.68 -19.44 8.13
C LYS A 14 -11.01 -19.92 6.70
N ASP A 15 -11.44 -19.02 5.82
CA ASP A 15 -11.80 -19.33 4.44
C ASP A 15 -10.56 -19.16 3.55
N VAL A 16 -9.63 -20.10 3.69
CA VAL A 16 -8.35 -20.05 3.01
C VAL A 16 -8.43 -20.72 1.64
N ILE A 17 -7.65 -20.16 0.69
CA ILE A 17 -7.40 -20.79 -0.61
C ILE A 17 -6.23 -21.74 -0.44
N ALA A 18 -6.44 -23.03 -0.68
CA ALA A 18 -5.37 -24.03 -0.53
C ALA A 18 -4.31 -23.90 -1.66
N PRO A 19 -3.10 -24.40 -1.44
CA PRO A 19 -2.06 -24.41 -2.49
C PRO A 19 -2.54 -25.10 -3.77
N GLY A 20 -2.44 -24.42 -4.90
CA GLY A 20 -2.89 -24.91 -6.19
C GLY A 20 -4.36 -24.64 -6.52
N GLU A 21 -5.12 -24.11 -5.58
CA GLU A 21 -6.50 -23.69 -5.81
C GLU A 21 -6.58 -22.24 -6.29
N THR A 22 -7.72 -21.92 -6.92
CA THR A 22 -8.07 -20.58 -7.36
C THR A 22 -9.41 -20.18 -6.77
N PHE A 23 -9.50 -18.95 -6.27
CA PHE A 23 -10.74 -18.34 -5.85
C PHE A 23 -11.02 -17.10 -6.72
N THR A 24 -12.25 -16.99 -7.24
CA THR A 24 -12.64 -15.84 -8.06
C THR A 24 -13.39 -14.85 -7.19
N TYR A 25 -12.90 -13.62 -7.10
CA TYR A 25 -13.59 -12.51 -6.48
C TYR A 25 -14.41 -11.79 -7.53
N GLU A 26 -15.74 -11.71 -7.32
CA GLU A 26 -16.67 -11.08 -8.25
C GLU A 26 -17.70 -10.26 -7.49
N PHE A 27 -17.54 -8.94 -7.47
CA PHE A 27 -18.45 -8.05 -6.77
C PHE A 27 -18.49 -6.66 -7.43
N ILE A 28 -19.58 -5.94 -7.16
CA ILE A 28 -19.76 -4.57 -7.67
C ILE A 28 -19.04 -3.60 -6.74
N ILE A 29 -18.20 -2.73 -7.30
CA ILE A 29 -17.55 -1.66 -6.56
C ILE A 29 -18.56 -0.54 -6.32
N MET A 30 -18.89 -0.31 -5.06
CA MET A 30 -19.80 0.76 -4.61
C MET A 30 -19.05 1.92 -3.93
N ASN A 31 -17.75 1.79 -3.78
CA ASN A 31 -16.91 2.81 -3.16
C ASN A 31 -16.70 3.99 -4.12
N ARG A 32 -16.57 5.19 -3.55
CA ARG A 32 -16.08 6.36 -4.27
C ARG A 32 -14.63 6.18 -4.70
N ALA A 33 -14.19 7.02 -5.64
CA ALA A 33 -12.79 7.04 -6.07
C ALA A 33 -11.84 7.16 -4.89
N GLY A 34 -10.81 6.31 -4.90
CA GLY A 34 -9.85 6.26 -3.80
C GLY A 34 -8.75 5.23 -4.04
N THR A 35 -7.79 5.26 -3.14
CA THR A 35 -6.67 4.32 -3.11
C THR A 35 -6.93 3.31 -2.02
N TYR A 36 -7.42 2.17 -2.41
CA TYR A 36 -7.63 1.00 -1.54
C TYR A 36 -6.48 0.03 -1.75
N TRP A 37 -6.44 -1.03 -0.96
CA TRP A 37 -5.41 -2.05 -1.09
C TRP A 37 -5.91 -3.41 -0.65
N TYR A 38 -5.23 -4.46 -1.09
CA TYR A 38 -5.51 -5.83 -0.71
C TYR A 38 -4.29 -6.50 -0.11
N HIS A 39 -4.54 -7.43 0.77
CA HIS A 39 -3.53 -8.31 1.37
C HIS A 39 -4.18 -9.61 1.83
N PRO A 40 -3.42 -10.73 1.98
CA PRO A 40 -3.96 -11.98 2.51
C PRO A 40 -4.29 -11.86 4.00
N HIS A 41 -5.30 -12.62 4.45
CA HIS A 41 -5.73 -12.61 5.86
C HIS A 41 -5.89 -14.01 6.48
N PRO A 42 -5.09 -15.06 6.15
CA PRO A 42 -5.23 -16.37 6.78
C PRO A 42 -4.79 -16.31 8.24
N HIS A 43 -5.53 -17.02 9.10
CA HIS A 43 -5.25 -17.05 10.53
C HIS A 43 -3.80 -17.45 10.84
N GLY A 44 -3.09 -16.64 11.63
CA GLY A 44 -1.71 -16.86 12.05
C GLY A 44 -0.64 -16.72 10.95
N LYS A 45 -1.01 -16.35 9.71
CA LYS A 45 -0.06 -16.24 8.58
C LYS A 45 -0.03 -14.85 7.94
N THR A 46 -0.96 -13.96 8.28
CA THR A 46 -1.11 -12.64 7.66
C THR A 46 0.19 -11.86 7.64
N ALA A 47 0.83 -11.65 8.79
CA ALA A 47 2.06 -10.85 8.87
C ALA A 47 3.20 -11.45 8.04
N ARG A 48 3.39 -12.78 8.08
CA ARG A 48 4.40 -13.45 7.26
C ARG A 48 4.14 -13.25 5.77
N GLN A 49 2.89 -13.41 5.33
CA GLN A 49 2.55 -13.29 3.92
C GLN A 49 2.66 -11.84 3.42
N VAL A 50 2.25 -10.86 4.21
CA VAL A 50 2.46 -9.43 3.89
C VAL A 50 3.96 -9.12 3.87
N PHE A 51 4.73 -9.61 4.85
CA PHE A 51 6.18 -9.43 4.87
C PHE A 51 6.84 -10.01 3.62
N THR A 52 6.37 -11.13 3.08
CA THR A 52 6.90 -11.71 1.84
C THR A 52 6.49 -10.97 0.56
N GLY A 53 5.67 -9.92 0.67
CA GLY A 53 5.33 -9.03 -0.44
C GLY A 53 3.89 -9.13 -0.93
N LEU A 54 3.04 -9.93 -0.27
CA LEU A 54 1.66 -10.11 -0.70
C LEU A 54 0.79 -8.92 -0.24
N ALA A 55 0.95 -7.80 -0.90
CA ALA A 55 0.12 -6.61 -0.75
C ALA A 55 0.11 -5.83 -2.07
N GLY A 56 -0.98 -5.15 -2.38
CA GLY A 56 -1.07 -4.37 -3.61
C GLY A 56 -2.21 -3.37 -3.60
N PHE A 57 -2.15 -2.43 -4.51
CA PHE A 57 -3.19 -1.42 -4.69
C PHE A 57 -4.47 -2.00 -5.30
N PHE A 58 -5.59 -1.50 -4.82
CA PHE A 58 -6.88 -1.57 -5.45
C PHE A 58 -7.38 -0.14 -5.65
N ILE A 59 -7.44 0.32 -6.90
CA ILE A 59 -7.77 1.70 -7.23
C ILE A 59 -9.18 1.75 -7.79
N ALA A 60 -10.06 2.51 -7.14
CA ALA A 60 -11.37 2.84 -7.66
C ALA A 60 -11.35 4.24 -8.28
N ASN A 61 -11.99 4.39 -9.43
CA ASN A 61 -12.16 5.67 -10.11
C ASN A 61 -13.65 5.97 -10.30
N ASP A 62 -14.02 7.24 -10.32
CA ASP A 62 -15.37 7.69 -10.60
C ASP A 62 -15.40 8.99 -11.42
N ALA A 63 -16.59 9.45 -11.76
CA ALA A 63 -16.77 10.67 -12.56
C ALA A 63 -16.35 11.95 -11.80
N GLU A 64 -16.46 11.95 -10.48
CA GLU A 64 -16.03 13.11 -9.66
C GLU A 64 -14.50 13.24 -9.70
N GLU A 65 -13.77 12.14 -9.51
CA GLU A 65 -12.32 12.15 -9.59
C GLU A 65 -11.84 12.54 -11.00
N GLN A 66 -12.48 12.01 -12.04
CA GLN A 66 -12.13 12.35 -13.42
C GLN A 66 -12.30 13.85 -13.72
N ALA A 67 -13.33 14.48 -13.16
CA ALA A 67 -13.59 15.92 -13.33
C ALA A 67 -12.52 16.81 -12.70
N LEU A 68 -11.74 16.31 -11.74
CA LEU A 68 -10.64 17.04 -11.09
C LEU A 68 -9.39 17.19 -11.97
N ASN A 69 -9.30 16.46 -13.09
CA ASN A 69 -8.17 16.48 -14.00
C ASN A 69 -6.80 16.30 -13.29
N LEU A 70 -6.76 15.42 -12.30
CA LEU A 70 -5.53 15.10 -11.56
C LEU A 70 -4.47 14.48 -12.48
N PRO A 71 -3.18 14.60 -12.16
CA PRO A 71 -2.14 13.91 -12.90
C PRO A 71 -2.44 12.41 -13.03
N SER A 72 -2.31 11.86 -14.24
CA SER A 72 -2.66 10.48 -14.58
C SER A 72 -1.69 9.90 -15.62
N GLY A 73 -1.79 8.60 -15.90
CA GLY A 73 -0.88 7.91 -16.82
C GLY A 73 0.56 7.96 -16.30
N ASP A 74 1.50 8.40 -17.13
CA ASP A 74 2.93 8.49 -16.77
C ASP A 74 3.22 9.48 -15.62
N ARG A 75 2.23 10.28 -15.24
CA ARG A 75 2.32 11.22 -14.11
C ARG A 75 1.66 10.72 -12.84
N GLU A 76 1.24 9.46 -12.82
CA GLU A 76 0.70 8.80 -11.63
C GLU A 76 1.66 7.69 -11.19
N LEU A 77 2.24 7.84 -10.00
CA LEU A 77 3.22 6.92 -9.45
C LEU A 77 2.58 6.09 -8.34
N LEU A 78 2.62 4.77 -8.49
CA LEU A 78 2.15 3.82 -7.48
C LEU A 78 3.35 3.31 -6.69
N LEU A 79 3.41 3.62 -5.40
CA LEU A 79 4.56 3.38 -4.53
C LEU A 79 4.15 2.49 -3.34
N VAL A 80 4.47 1.20 -3.40
CA VAL A 80 4.34 0.29 -2.26
C VAL A 80 5.67 0.30 -1.50
N ILE A 81 5.66 0.79 -0.27
CA ILE A 81 6.83 0.84 0.60
C ILE A 81 6.76 -0.33 1.58
N GLN A 82 7.82 -1.11 1.64
CA GLN A 82 7.91 -2.27 2.54
C GLN A 82 9.33 -2.39 3.08
N ASP A 83 9.47 -2.73 4.35
CA ASP A 83 10.76 -3.07 4.91
C ASP A 83 10.98 -4.59 4.95
N LYS A 84 12.21 -5.01 4.78
CA LYS A 84 12.60 -6.42 4.70
C LYS A 84 13.86 -6.70 5.51
N ARG A 85 13.95 -7.92 6.07
CA ARG A 85 15.21 -8.52 6.49
C ARG A 85 15.67 -9.49 5.41
N ILE A 86 16.91 -9.35 5.00
CA ILE A 86 17.51 -10.19 3.98
C ILE A 86 18.77 -10.81 4.58
N GLU A 87 18.80 -12.14 4.67
CA GLU A 87 19.95 -12.91 5.14
C GLU A 87 20.37 -13.90 4.05
N ASN A 88 21.64 -13.91 3.72
CA ASN A 88 22.19 -14.77 2.66
C ASN A 88 21.44 -14.65 1.32
N GLY A 89 20.95 -13.45 0.99
CA GLY A 89 20.18 -13.17 -0.24
C GLY A 89 18.73 -13.68 -0.22
N GLN A 90 18.21 -14.09 0.91
CA GLN A 90 16.83 -14.56 1.07
C GLN A 90 16.07 -13.73 2.10
N LEU A 91 14.77 -13.57 1.90
CA LEU A 91 13.90 -12.95 2.89
C LEU A 91 13.88 -13.78 4.17
N ASN A 92 14.19 -13.16 5.29
CA ASN A 92 14.09 -13.76 6.60
C ASN A 92 12.88 -13.19 7.37
N TYR A 93 11.91 -14.06 7.71
CA TYR A 93 10.82 -13.76 8.62
C TYR A 93 10.86 -14.71 9.81
N SER A 94 11.61 -14.33 10.83
CA SER A 94 11.85 -15.10 12.05
C SER A 94 11.70 -14.21 13.29
N PRO A 95 10.49 -13.69 13.57
CA PRO A 95 10.28 -12.78 14.69
C PRO A 95 10.53 -13.51 16.02
N SER A 96 11.28 -12.87 16.92
CA SER A 96 11.37 -13.22 18.32
C SER A 96 10.04 -12.95 19.03
N MET A 97 9.86 -13.50 20.24
CA MET A 97 8.64 -13.23 21.01
C MET A 97 8.44 -11.74 21.29
N ASN A 98 9.52 -11.00 21.52
CA ASN A 98 9.44 -9.55 21.69
C ASN A 98 8.97 -8.86 20.41
N GLU A 99 9.47 -9.24 19.24
CA GLU A 99 9.08 -8.67 17.95
C GLU A 99 7.65 -9.03 17.54
N ILE A 100 7.13 -10.16 17.99
CA ILE A 100 5.70 -10.49 17.84
C ILE A 100 4.84 -9.47 18.59
N MET A 101 5.31 -9.02 19.74
CA MET A 101 4.59 -8.06 20.61
C MET A 101 4.80 -6.61 20.19
N THR A 102 5.98 -6.25 19.70
CA THR A 102 6.37 -4.85 19.42
C THR A 102 6.43 -4.49 17.94
N GLY A 103 6.36 -5.47 17.06
CA GLY A 103 6.46 -5.32 15.62
C GLY A 103 7.79 -5.84 15.06
N TYR A 104 7.70 -6.57 13.95
CA TYR A 104 8.85 -7.08 13.20
C TYR A 104 9.20 -6.12 12.07
N THR A 105 10.36 -5.50 12.14
CA THR A 105 10.85 -4.53 11.14
C THR A 105 12.14 -5.02 10.49
N GLY A 106 12.44 -4.53 9.30
CA GLY A 106 13.62 -4.88 8.52
C GLY A 106 14.56 -3.70 8.28
N GLU A 107 15.82 -3.99 7.91
CA GLU A 107 16.85 -2.98 7.63
C GLU A 107 16.73 -2.39 6.22
N TYR A 108 16.19 -3.16 5.28
CA TYR A 108 16.08 -2.78 3.87
C TYR A 108 14.69 -2.25 3.58
N VAL A 109 14.59 -0.96 3.30
CA VAL A 109 13.35 -0.35 2.80
C VAL A 109 13.33 -0.48 1.29
N LEU A 110 12.28 -1.13 0.78
CA LEU A 110 12.05 -1.35 -0.63
C LEU A 110 10.87 -0.52 -1.10
N VAL A 111 10.94 -0.03 -2.32
CA VAL A 111 9.81 0.59 -3.02
C VAL A 111 9.50 -0.26 -4.25
N ASN A 112 8.27 -0.76 -4.35
CA ASN A 112 7.85 -1.68 -5.41
C ASN A 112 8.78 -2.90 -5.55
N GLY A 113 9.29 -3.41 -4.43
CA GLY A 113 10.20 -4.56 -4.38
C GLY A 113 11.67 -4.26 -4.73
N LEU A 114 12.03 -3.02 -5.03
CA LEU A 114 13.40 -2.61 -5.38
C LEU A 114 14.05 -1.82 -4.25
N TYR A 115 15.33 -2.04 -4.03
CA TYR A 115 16.13 -1.26 -3.09
C TYR A 115 16.65 0.00 -3.77
N ALA A 116 16.41 1.15 -3.14
CA ALA A 116 16.80 2.48 -3.63
C ALA A 116 16.47 2.70 -5.14
N PRO A 117 15.24 2.47 -5.59
CA PRO A 117 14.89 2.68 -6.99
C PRO A 117 14.93 4.17 -7.33
N PHE A 118 15.08 4.47 -8.62
CA PHE A 118 14.94 5.81 -9.14
C PHE A 118 13.88 5.85 -10.25
N HIS A 119 13.29 7.01 -10.47
CA HIS A 119 12.39 7.28 -11.58
C HIS A 119 12.72 8.65 -12.19
N ASN A 120 12.84 8.71 -13.50
CA ASN A 120 13.10 9.97 -14.20
C ASN A 120 11.81 10.76 -14.30
N ILE A 121 11.80 11.96 -13.77
CA ILE A 121 10.65 12.87 -13.81
C ILE A 121 11.01 14.14 -14.58
N SER A 122 10.00 14.75 -15.20
CA SER A 122 10.08 16.09 -15.79
C SER A 122 9.52 17.15 -14.83
N THR A 123 9.75 18.42 -15.13
CA THR A 123 9.25 19.53 -14.30
C THR A 123 7.74 19.70 -14.50
N GLN A 124 6.95 18.93 -13.74
CA GLN A 124 5.50 18.98 -13.75
C GLN A 124 4.94 18.35 -12.47
N TYR A 125 3.63 18.47 -12.25
CA TYR A 125 2.97 17.81 -11.13
C TYR A 125 2.82 16.31 -11.38
N TYR A 126 3.10 15.53 -10.33
CA TYR A 126 2.89 14.09 -10.27
C TYR A 126 1.91 13.76 -9.15
N ARG A 127 1.05 12.79 -9.39
CA ARG A 127 0.23 12.17 -8.35
C ARG A 127 0.94 10.92 -7.83
N MET A 128 1.20 10.89 -6.55
CA MET A 128 1.75 9.70 -5.89
C MET A 128 0.66 9.02 -5.08
N ARG A 129 0.44 7.74 -5.32
CA ARG A 129 -0.31 6.88 -4.42
C ARG A 129 0.69 6.08 -3.62
N ILE A 130 0.69 6.28 -2.31
CA ILE A 130 1.70 5.70 -1.43
C ILE A 130 1.01 4.73 -0.50
N LEU A 131 1.44 3.48 -0.51
CA LEU A 131 0.98 2.42 0.37
C LEU A 131 2.10 2.02 1.33
N ASN A 132 1.86 2.15 2.63
CA ASN A 132 2.67 1.48 3.62
C ASN A 132 2.27 0.00 3.68
N GLY A 133 3.02 -0.84 3.00
CA GLY A 133 2.83 -2.30 2.94
C GLY A 133 3.71 -3.07 3.92
N SER A 134 4.32 -2.39 4.90
CA SER A 134 5.09 -3.01 5.98
C SER A 134 4.20 -3.64 7.04
N THR A 135 4.73 -4.61 7.76
CA THR A 135 3.96 -5.31 8.81
C THR A 135 3.85 -4.51 10.11
N ALA A 136 4.80 -3.60 10.37
CA ALA A 136 4.85 -2.87 11.64
C ALA A 136 5.53 -1.49 11.56
N ARG A 137 6.25 -1.20 10.47
CA ARG A 137 7.01 0.05 10.38
C ARG A 137 6.10 1.23 10.06
N VAL A 138 6.32 2.32 10.76
CA VAL A 138 5.78 3.65 10.45
C VAL A 138 6.85 4.43 9.66
N TYR A 139 6.44 5.14 8.62
CA TYR A 139 7.32 5.96 7.80
C TYR A 139 6.99 7.43 7.96
N ASN A 140 8.02 8.26 8.07
CA ASN A 140 7.92 9.70 7.91
C ASN A 140 8.57 10.09 6.58
N ILE A 141 7.75 10.42 5.58
CA ILE A 141 8.18 10.69 4.21
C ILE A 141 8.31 12.19 4.02
N THR A 142 9.44 12.62 3.47
CA THR A 142 9.71 14.01 3.10
C THR A 142 10.27 14.07 1.69
N LEU A 143 10.10 15.19 1.01
CA LEU A 143 10.84 15.49 -0.21
C LEU A 143 12.15 16.24 0.13
N SER A 144 13.21 15.98 -0.65
CA SER A 144 14.44 16.79 -0.57
C SER A 144 14.12 18.25 -0.90
N ASP A 145 15.05 19.14 -0.56
CA ASP A 145 14.96 20.57 -0.85
C ASP A 145 13.78 21.31 -0.23
N ASN A 146 13.22 20.75 0.86
CA ASN A 146 12.04 21.29 1.56
C ASN A 146 10.80 21.49 0.68
N LEU A 147 10.69 20.72 -0.39
CA LEU A 147 9.45 20.65 -1.16
C LEU A 147 8.36 20.02 -0.31
N GLY A 148 7.16 20.58 -0.38
CA GLY A 148 5.98 20.05 0.30
C GLY A 148 5.18 19.09 -0.57
N PHE A 149 4.22 18.42 0.08
CA PHE A 149 3.18 17.62 -0.58
C PHE A 149 1.86 18.37 -0.55
N GLU A 150 1.09 18.28 -1.62
CA GLU A 150 -0.34 18.55 -1.61
C GLU A 150 -1.08 17.24 -1.38
N VAL A 151 -1.60 17.04 -0.18
CA VAL A 151 -2.37 15.85 0.17
C VAL A 151 -3.78 16.01 -0.39
N ILE A 152 -4.15 15.12 -1.29
CA ILE A 152 -5.45 15.14 -1.99
C ILE A 152 -6.36 13.97 -1.59
N GLY A 153 -5.84 13.01 -0.88
CA GLY A 153 -6.59 11.83 -0.44
C GLY A 153 -5.89 11.11 0.71
N SER A 154 -6.63 10.24 1.36
CA SER A 154 -6.17 9.34 2.43
C SER A 154 -6.85 7.98 2.28
N ASP A 155 -6.79 7.15 3.34
CA ASP A 155 -7.47 5.86 3.41
C ASP A 155 -8.96 5.99 3.19
N GLY A 156 -9.60 5.92 2.25
CA GLY A 156 -11.05 6.02 2.07
C GLY A 156 -11.47 7.03 1.02
N GLY A 157 -10.51 7.69 0.39
CA GLY A 157 -10.79 8.46 -0.79
C GLY A 157 -10.23 9.88 -0.81
N LEU A 158 -10.77 10.68 -1.72
CA LEU A 158 -10.37 12.06 -1.89
C LEU A 158 -10.86 12.95 -0.74
N LEU A 159 -10.04 13.92 -0.38
CA LEU A 159 -10.38 14.97 0.58
C LEU A 159 -11.31 16.01 -0.06
N ALA A 160 -12.11 16.70 0.76
CA ALA A 160 -12.97 17.79 0.30
C ALA A 160 -12.17 18.94 -0.31
N GLN A 161 -10.94 19.15 0.16
CA GLN A 161 -9.98 20.10 -0.38
C GLN A 161 -8.56 19.64 -0.07
N PRO A 162 -7.58 19.90 -0.94
CA PRO A 162 -6.18 19.63 -0.66
C PRO A 162 -5.64 20.43 0.53
N PHE A 163 -4.59 19.91 1.16
CA PHE A 163 -3.80 20.67 2.12
C PHE A 163 -2.30 20.36 1.98
N SER A 164 -1.47 21.38 2.24
CA SER A 164 -0.03 21.28 2.11
C SER A 164 0.62 20.76 3.40
N VAL A 165 1.59 19.87 3.26
CA VAL A 165 2.44 19.39 4.36
C VAL A 165 3.88 19.23 3.89
N ASN A 166 4.83 19.34 4.81
CA ASN A 166 6.26 19.10 4.53
C ASN A 166 6.68 17.66 4.79
N SER A 167 5.85 16.89 5.48
CA SER A 167 6.09 15.47 5.75
C SER A 167 4.78 14.72 5.86
N LEU A 168 4.82 13.44 5.47
CA LEU A 168 3.71 12.48 5.57
C LEU A 168 4.09 11.37 6.52
N LEU A 169 3.27 11.16 7.54
CA LEU A 169 3.38 10.02 8.44
C LEU A 169 2.44 8.91 7.94
N LEU A 170 2.98 7.74 7.64
CA LEU A 170 2.26 6.58 7.11
C LEU A 170 2.44 5.36 8.00
#